data_27db010deea910f07c2cf5892124f97f
#
_entry.id   27db010deea910f07c2cf5892124f97f
#
_cell.length_a   1.000
_cell.length_b   1.000
_cell.length_c   1.000
_cell.angle_alpha   90.00
_cell.angle_beta   90.00
_cell.angle_gamma   90.00
#
_symmetry.space_group_name_H-M   'P 1'
#
loop_
_entity.id
_entity.type
_entity.pdbx_description
1 polymer ?
#
loop_
_entity_poly.entity_id
_entity_poly.type
_entity_poly.pdbx_seq_one_letter_code
_entity_poly.pdbx_strand_id
1 'polypeptide(L)'
;DIITGYNIDNFDLPRMEERADVLAGRSRMEAAALYGWGRVPMLQSENRRLFPSRQQNRVWRIPGRIPLDAWWQARQTLKPPRESLRYVSNLLWPEDEDKHKLDIDASQMDREWAERPEEVLEYCVRDTVLPLDILDRLQSVARKEALASVSLTTVETASSGTTSQWLDSLVIRLADRSNVAVPTTISGPRRRDQIAGGYVHEVEAGMKPWVVVLDFKSMYPSIMIANNICSTTLVRDDSTDESYSVSPSTETRYLSKDERIGLVPHLLEQLMQSREVHKAALVAARKAGDDAEAFLQDQLQYAVKILMNSFYGVFASSFYRFTHPHLGASITEWARHNIRTIISNLEENGYPVVYSDTDSIFVQAPVDKGAPTKRPNREDTTFDDWNEARETALRFGQDLAERYSKEGAELEFETTLSSFFSHGAKKRYVGRVVWPREEMLIRGYEVRRTDSFALLTRTMTEM
;
A
#
# COMPACT_ATOMS: atom_id res chain seq x y z
N ASP A 1 -17.98 5.83 18.30
CA ASP A 1 -16.86 6.30 19.07
C ASP A 1 -15.62 5.48 18.80
N ILE A 2 -14.47 6.16 18.76
CA ILE A 2 -13.15 5.57 18.57
C ILE A 2 -12.39 5.61 19.90
N ILE A 3 -11.71 4.53 20.22
CA ILE A 3 -10.71 4.47 21.30
C ILE A 3 -9.34 4.51 20.65
N THR A 4 -8.53 5.48 21.02
CA THR A 4 -7.18 5.64 20.47
C THR A 4 -6.14 5.93 21.55
N GLY A 5 -4.91 5.81 21.18
CA GLY A 5 -3.68 6.13 21.87
C GLY A 5 -2.52 5.68 21.00
N TYR A 6 -1.31 5.67 21.53
CA TYR A 6 -0.11 5.27 20.80
C TYR A 6 0.43 3.94 21.33
N ASN A 7 0.34 2.87 20.52
CA ASN A 7 0.69 1.50 20.89
C ASN A 7 -0.25 0.89 21.94
N ILE A 8 -1.51 1.33 21.96
CA ILE A 8 -2.51 0.87 22.94
C ILE A 8 -2.78 -0.63 22.87
N ASP A 9 -2.72 -1.21 21.68
CA ASP A 9 -2.98 -2.63 21.47
C ASP A 9 -1.98 -3.55 22.19
N ASN A 10 -0.75 -3.06 22.38
CA ASN A 10 0.31 -3.87 22.97
C ASN A 10 0.64 -3.46 24.43
N PHE A 11 0.28 -2.25 24.87
CA PHE A 11 0.65 -1.74 26.17
C PHE A 11 -0.57 -1.34 27.01
N ASP A 12 -1.29 -0.29 26.68
CA ASP A 12 -2.31 0.29 27.55
C ASP A 12 -3.48 -0.68 27.80
N LEU A 13 -4.06 -1.22 26.74
CA LEU A 13 -5.21 -2.13 26.87
C LEU A 13 -4.88 -3.42 27.64
N PRO A 14 -3.73 -4.10 27.39
CA PRO A 14 -3.31 -5.21 28.25
C PRO A 14 -3.10 -4.85 29.71
N ARG A 15 -2.49 -3.68 30.00
CA ARG A 15 -2.26 -3.22 31.37
C ARG A 15 -3.54 -2.88 32.11
N MET A 16 -4.49 -2.28 31.40
CA MET A 16 -5.81 -2.01 31.96
C MET A 16 -6.57 -3.33 32.24
N GLU A 17 -6.46 -4.34 31.37
CA GLU A 17 -7.02 -5.68 31.61
C GLU A 17 -6.41 -6.31 32.85
N GLU A 18 -5.07 -6.38 32.94
CA GLU A 18 -4.35 -6.91 34.10
C GLU A 18 -4.74 -6.19 35.40
N ARG A 19 -4.87 -4.86 35.37
CA ARG A 19 -5.24 -4.09 36.55
C ARG A 19 -6.69 -4.33 36.99
N ALA A 20 -7.60 -4.41 36.02
CA ALA A 20 -9.00 -4.73 36.30
C ALA A 20 -9.14 -6.14 36.92
N ASP A 21 -8.42 -7.12 36.40
CA ASP A 21 -8.41 -8.49 36.97
C ASP A 21 -7.89 -8.50 38.40
N VAL A 22 -6.87 -7.72 38.72
CA VAL A 22 -6.35 -7.59 40.10
C VAL A 22 -7.39 -6.95 41.03
N LEU A 23 -8.07 -5.89 40.57
CA LEU A 23 -9.07 -5.16 41.40
C LEU A 23 -10.35 -5.96 41.59
N ALA A 24 -10.77 -6.72 40.60
CA ALA A 24 -11.97 -7.59 40.67
C ALA A 24 -11.74 -8.93 41.33
N GLY A 25 -10.51 -9.25 41.67
CA GLY A 25 -10.16 -10.53 42.25
C GLY A 25 -10.39 -11.69 41.27
N ARG A 26 -11.27 -12.65 41.65
CA ARG A 26 -11.54 -13.83 40.81
C ARG A 26 -12.77 -13.67 39.87
N SER A 27 -13.49 -12.57 39.98
CA SER A 27 -14.70 -12.35 39.20
C SER A 27 -14.42 -11.61 37.90
N ARG A 28 -14.44 -12.32 36.78
CA ARG A 28 -14.33 -11.69 35.44
C ARG A 28 -15.48 -10.74 35.14
N MET A 29 -16.64 -10.91 35.74
CA MET A 29 -17.79 -9.99 35.54
C MET A 29 -17.56 -8.64 36.23
N GLU A 30 -16.96 -8.67 37.45
CA GLU A 30 -16.59 -7.45 38.15
C GLU A 30 -15.42 -6.73 37.44
N ALA A 31 -14.42 -7.49 36.97
CA ALA A 31 -13.37 -6.93 36.12
C ALA A 31 -13.95 -6.24 34.88
N ALA A 32 -14.86 -6.91 34.21
CA ALA A 32 -15.49 -6.37 33.03
C ALA A 32 -16.36 -5.13 33.30
N ALA A 33 -16.98 -5.01 34.49
CA ALA A 33 -17.67 -3.80 34.92
C ALA A 33 -16.71 -2.62 35.12
N LEU A 34 -15.48 -2.87 35.54
CA LEU A 34 -14.41 -1.87 35.66
C LEU A 34 -13.91 -1.36 34.31
N TYR A 35 -14.01 -2.16 33.24
CA TYR A 35 -13.59 -1.71 31.94
C TYR A 35 -14.41 -0.53 31.42
N GLY A 36 -15.73 -0.51 31.56
CA GLY A 36 -16.61 0.57 31.12
C GLY A 36 -16.43 0.99 29.66
N TRP A 37 -15.63 0.27 28.88
CA TRP A 37 -15.18 0.69 27.55
C TRP A 37 -16.19 0.39 26.45
N GLY A 38 -17.00 -0.65 26.67
CA GLY A 38 -18.03 -1.00 25.72
C GLY A 38 -19.27 -0.11 25.86
N ARG A 39 -19.93 0.18 24.74
CA ARG A 39 -21.27 0.80 24.75
C ARG A 39 -22.39 -0.22 24.90
N VAL A 40 -22.08 -1.48 24.68
CA VAL A 40 -23.04 -2.56 24.90
C VAL A 40 -23.08 -2.84 26.38
N PRO A 41 -24.24 -2.69 27.05
CA PRO A 41 -24.38 -3.07 28.45
C PRO A 41 -23.99 -4.53 28.59
N MET A 42 -23.11 -4.82 29.52
CA MET A 42 -22.81 -6.20 29.84
C MET A 42 -24.07 -6.82 30.42
N LEU A 43 -24.76 -7.56 29.59
CA LEU A 43 -25.86 -8.39 30.03
C LEU A 43 -25.31 -9.37 31.08
N GLN A 44 -26.06 -9.55 32.14
CA GLN A 44 -25.76 -10.52 33.21
C GLN A 44 -25.64 -11.98 32.72
N SER A 45 -25.74 -12.18 31.41
CA SER A 45 -25.55 -13.46 30.78
C SER A 45 -24.06 -13.70 30.46
N GLU A 46 -23.58 -14.90 30.71
CA GLU A 46 -22.23 -15.43 30.51
C GLU A 46 -21.68 -15.34 29.09
N ASN A 47 -22.16 -14.39 28.30
CA ASN A 47 -21.78 -14.28 26.91
C ASN A 47 -20.42 -13.57 26.77
N ARG A 48 -19.34 -14.34 26.91
CA ARG A 48 -17.93 -13.95 26.79
C ARG A 48 -17.62 -13.17 25.50
N ARG A 49 -18.50 -13.20 24.49
CA ARG A 49 -18.33 -12.46 23.22
C ARG A 49 -18.49 -10.95 23.36
N LEU A 50 -19.08 -10.49 24.46
CA LEU A 50 -19.31 -9.07 24.73
C LEU A 50 -18.17 -8.42 25.53
N PHE A 51 -17.20 -9.20 26.00
CA PHE A 51 -16.05 -8.64 26.70
C PHE A 51 -14.99 -8.12 25.72
N PRO A 52 -14.30 -7.01 26.05
CA PRO A 52 -13.09 -6.62 25.35
C PRO A 52 -12.12 -7.79 25.29
N SER A 53 -11.58 -8.06 24.12
CA SER A 53 -10.69 -9.20 23.95
C SER A 53 -9.68 -8.95 22.84
N ARG A 54 -8.44 -9.38 23.07
CA ARG A 54 -7.39 -9.34 22.07
C ARG A 54 -7.60 -10.44 21.04
N GLN A 55 -7.62 -10.08 19.77
CA GLN A 55 -7.77 -11.02 18.67
C GLN A 55 -6.41 -11.62 18.27
N GLN A 56 -6.40 -12.68 17.47
CA GLN A 56 -5.18 -13.35 17.00
C GLN A 56 -4.23 -12.44 16.21
N ASN A 57 -4.77 -11.43 15.54
CA ASN A 57 -4.00 -10.40 14.81
C ASN A 57 -3.46 -9.28 15.70
N ARG A 58 -3.54 -9.42 17.02
CA ARG A 58 -3.14 -8.45 18.06
C ARG A 58 -4.00 -7.19 18.16
N VAL A 59 -5.06 -7.06 17.40
CA VAL A 59 -6.03 -5.97 17.51
C VAL A 59 -7.06 -6.31 18.58
N TRP A 60 -7.52 -5.29 19.30
CA TRP A 60 -8.58 -5.46 20.30
C TRP A 60 -9.96 -5.35 19.67
N ARG A 61 -10.89 -6.13 20.18
CA ARG A 61 -12.31 -5.98 19.93
C ARG A 61 -12.97 -5.44 21.18
N ILE A 62 -13.56 -4.26 21.05
CA ILE A 62 -14.29 -3.57 22.13
C ILE A 62 -15.72 -3.35 21.66
N PRO A 63 -16.70 -4.13 22.14
CA PRO A 63 -18.08 -4.05 21.67
C PRO A 63 -18.66 -2.64 21.76
N GLY A 64 -19.17 -2.10 20.64
CA GLY A 64 -19.73 -0.78 20.52
C GLY A 64 -18.74 0.37 20.39
N ARG A 65 -17.44 0.09 20.27
CA ARG A 65 -16.38 1.06 20.01
C ARG A 65 -15.36 0.52 19.02
N ILE A 66 -14.67 1.41 18.34
CA ILE A 66 -13.65 1.07 17.33
C ILE A 66 -12.28 1.39 17.92
N PRO A 67 -11.44 0.38 18.22
CA PRO A 67 -10.03 0.60 18.54
C PRO A 67 -9.28 1.07 17.28
N LEU A 68 -8.57 2.19 17.39
CA LEU A 68 -7.76 2.73 16.29
C LEU A 68 -6.42 3.23 16.85
N ASP A 69 -5.44 2.34 16.89
CA ASP A 69 -4.11 2.63 17.42
C ASP A 69 -3.33 3.56 16.46
N ALA A 70 -2.96 4.74 16.93
CA ALA A 70 -2.23 5.75 16.16
C ALA A 70 -0.83 5.25 15.74
N TRP A 71 -0.20 4.37 16.53
CA TRP A 71 1.07 3.75 16.17
C TRP A 71 0.95 2.92 14.87
N TRP A 72 -0.09 2.10 14.73
CA TRP A 72 -0.33 1.34 13.51
C TRP A 72 -0.58 2.23 12.30
N GLN A 73 -1.32 3.33 12.49
CA GLN A 73 -1.61 4.28 11.41
C GLN A 73 -0.34 5.01 10.96
N ALA A 74 0.48 5.47 11.90
CA ALA A 74 1.76 6.11 11.61
C ALA A 74 2.73 5.14 10.90
N ARG A 75 2.86 3.92 11.42
CA ARG A 75 3.71 2.87 10.82
C ARG A 75 3.32 2.55 9.38
N GLN A 76 2.04 2.36 9.10
CA GLN A 76 1.56 2.03 7.77
C GLN A 76 1.68 3.19 6.77
N THR A 77 1.44 4.41 7.22
CA THR A 77 1.38 5.59 6.36
C THR A 77 2.76 6.21 6.13
N LEU A 78 3.53 6.41 7.20
CA LEU A 78 4.81 7.12 7.17
C LEU A 78 6.01 6.20 6.95
N LYS A 79 5.89 4.93 7.39
CA LYS A 79 7.03 3.97 7.42
C LYS A 79 8.29 4.60 8.03
N PRO A 80 8.19 5.18 9.24
CA PRO A 80 9.26 5.96 9.81
C PRO A 80 10.44 5.05 10.22
N PRO A 81 11.68 5.54 10.20
CA PRO A 81 12.86 4.78 10.65
C PRO A 81 12.78 4.37 12.12
N ARG A 82 12.10 5.16 12.95
CA ARG A 82 11.79 4.85 14.34
C ARG A 82 10.32 5.06 14.61
N GLU A 83 9.71 4.11 15.31
CA GLU A 83 8.27 4.06 15.52
C GLU A 83 7.83 4.63 16.88
N SER A 84 8.72 5.28 17.64
CA SER A 84 8.36 5.89 18.91
C SER A 84 7.49 7.14 18.72
N LEU A 85 6.58 7.42 19.65
CA LEU A 85 5.73 8.61 19.63
C LEU A 85 6.58 9.90 19.48
N ARG A 86 7.68 10.01 20.22
CA ARG A 86 8.65 11.14 20.12
C ARG A 86 9.18 11.32 18.69
N TYR A 87 9.59 10.22 18.04
CA TYR A 87 10.12 10.33 16.69
C TYR A 87 9.05 10.72 15.67
N VAL A 88 7.87 10.14 15.79
CA VAL A 88 6.77 10.40 14.85
C VAL A 88 6.21 11.82 15.01
N SER A 89 6.07 12.31 16.24
CA SER A 89 5.63 13.68 16.47
C SER A 89 6.65 14.70 15.93
N ASN A 90 7.94 14.52 16.19
CA ASN A 90 8.98 15.39 15.65
C ASN A 90 9.06 15.34 14.11
N LEU A 91 8.77 14.20 13.50
CA LEU A 91 8.72 14.05 12.04
C LEU A 91 7.53 14.81 11.42
N LEU A 92 6.38 14.80 12.10
CA LEU A 92 5.15 15.43 11.59
C LEU A 92 5.12 16.94 11.87
N TRP A 93 5.75 17.37 12.94
CA TRP A 93 5.78 18.78 13.40
C TRP A 93 7.21 19.19 13.82
N PRO A 94 8.17 19.29 12.86
CA PRO A 94 9.57 19.57 13.19
C PRO A 94 9.78 20.96 13.82
N GLU A 95 8.91 21.92 13.53
CA GLU A 95 9.04 23.32 14.00
C GLU A 95 8.09 23.66 15.18
N ASP A 96 7.25 22.72 15.62
CA ASP A 96 6.23 22.96 16.64
C ASP A 96 6.57 22.16 17.92
N GLU A 97 7.25 22.80 18.86
CA GLU A 97 7.66 22.17 20.12
C GLU A 97 6.49 21.76 21.00
N ASP A 98 5.33 22.41 20.88
CA ASP A 98 4.11 22.04 21.61
C ASP A 98 3.56 20.68 21.18
N LYS A 99 3.92 20.22 19.98
CA LYS A 99 3.61 18.89 19.46
C LYS A 99 4.72 17.87 19.72
N HIS A 100 5.76 18.23 20.49
CA HIS A 100 6.81 17.28 20.84
C HIS A 100 6.53 16.63 22.20
N LYS A 101 6.97 15.37 22.33
CA LYS A 101 6.86 14.63 23.58
C LYS A 101 7.80 15.21 24.65
N LEU A 102 7.28 15.41 25.87
CA LEU A 102 8.08 15.85 27.00
C LEU A 102 9.14 14.82 27.40
N ASP A 103 10.21 15.29 28.04
CA ASP A 103 11.35 14.46 28.46
C ASP A 103 11.19 14.01 29.92
N ILE A 104 10.46 12.94 30.11
CA ILE A 104 10.26 12.23 31.38
C ILE A 104 10.88 10.84 31.27
N ASP A 105 11.63 10.42 32.28
CA ASP A 105 12.20 9.08 32.33
C ASP A 105 11.14 8.05 32.75
N ALA A 106 10.52 7.42 31.76
CA ALA A 106 9.51 6.39 31.98
C ALA A 106 10.02 5.17 32.77
N SER A 107 11.34 4.94 32.84
CA SER A 107 11.92 3.84 33.61
C SER A 107 11.97 4.14 35.10
N GLN A 108 11.85 5.41 35.49
CA GLN A 108 11.88 5.88 36.88
C GLN A 108 10.59 6.63 37.25
N MET A 109 9.47 6.21 36.73
CA MET A 109 8.19 6.91 36.88
C MET A 109 7.79 7.12 38.36
N ASP A 110 8.11 6.19 39.23
CA ASP A 110 7.81 6.33 40.67
C ASP A 110 8.57 7.52 41.29
N ARG A 111 9.80 7.72 40.89
CA ARG A 111 10.64 8.84 41.31
C ARG A 111 10.16 10.16 40.68
N GLU A 112 9.90 10.15 39.38
CA GLU A 112 9.38 11.32 38.66
C GLU A 112 8.05 11.79 39.28
N TRP A 113 7.16 10.86 39.60
CA TRP A 113 5.90 11.15 40.26
C TRP A 113 6.09 11.77 41.68
N ALA A 114 7.05 11.25 42.42
CA ALA A 114 7.32 11.75 43.76
C ALA A 114 7.99 13.15 43.78
N GLU A 115 8.87 13.44 42.81
CA GLU A 115 9.63 14.65 42.73
C GLU A 115 8.97 15.76 41.89
N ARG A 116 8.26 15.38 40.79
CA ARG A 116 7.70 16.30 39.78
C ARG A 116 6.30 15.88 39.28
N PRO A 117 5.31 15.78 40.18
CA PRO A 117 3.99 15.23 39.79
C PRO A 117 3.27 16.07 38.74
N GLU A 118 3.44 17.39 38.74
CA GLU A 118 2.80 18.27 37.75
C GLU A 118 3.37 18.05 36.35
N GLU A 119 4.65 17.86 36.20
CA GLU A 119 5.30 17.56 34.93
C GLU A 119 4.87 16.16 34.41
N VAL A 120 4.71 15.19 35.31
CA VAL A 120 4.21 13.85 34.96
C VAL A 120 2.77 13.94 34.47
N LEU A 121 1.92 14.78 35.08
CA LEU A 121 0.55 14.98 34.62
C LEU A 121 0.53 15.65 33.23
N GLU A 122 1.34 16.68 33.02
CA GLU A 122 1.46 17.33 31.71
C GLU A 122 1.94 16.33 30.64
N TYR A 123 2.96 15.54 30.97
CA TYR A 123 3.44 14.45 30.12
C TYR A 123 2.31 13.47 29.74
N CYS A 124 1.50 13.02 30.72
CA CYS A 124 0.39 12.13 30.46
C CYS A 124 -0.69 12.76 29.55
N VAL A 125 -1.00 14.03 29.78
CA VAL A 125 -1.96 14.76 28.91
C VAL A 125 -1.41 14.84 27.49
N ARG A 126 -0.14 15.22 27.33
CA ARG A 126 0.49 15.33 26.01
C ARG A 126 0.56 13.98 25.29
N ASP A 127 0.92 12.90 25.97
CA ASP A 127 0.91 11.54 25.44
C ASP A 127 -0.50 11.06 25.03
N THR A 128 -1.56 11.65 25.57
CA THR A 128 -2.94 11.36 25.22
C THR A 128 -3.44 12.20 24.03
N VAL A 129 -3.00 13.45 23.90
CA VAL A 129 -3.40 14.36 22.82
C VAL A 129 -2.66 14.10 21.52
N LEU A 130 -1.35 13.85 21.59
CA LEU A 130 -0.53 13.59 20.39
C LEU A 130 -1.05 12.47 19.49
N PRO A 131 -1.56 11.34 19.97
CA PRO A 131 -2.19 10.32 19.12
C PRO A 131 -3.39 10.83 18.34
N LEU A 132 -4.22 11.70 18.93
CA LEU A 132 -5.35 12.32 18.22
C LEU A 132 -4.86 13.22 17.10
N ASP A 133 -3.88 14.09 17.39
CA ASP A 133 -3.25 14.94 16.38
C ASP A 133 -2.60 14.14 15.25
N ILE A 134 -1.96 13.01 15.56
CA ILE A 134 -1.39 12.10 14.56
C ILE A 134 -2.48 11.52 13.68
N LEU A 135 -3.60 11.03 14.24
CA LEU A 135 -4.71 10.50 13.47
C LEU A 135 -5.31 11.55 12.53
N ASP A 136 -5.47 12.78 13.01
CA ASP A 136 -5.97 13.91 12.22
C ASP A 136 -4.99 14.28 11.11
N ARG A 137 -3.71 14.43 11.44
CA ARG A 137 -2.66 14.76 10.45
C ARG A 137 -2.55 13.72 9.35
N LEU A 138 -2.70 12.44 9.69
CA LEU A 138 -2.69 11.32 8.75
C LEU A 138 -4.06 11.06 8.12
N GLN A 139 -5.09 11.80 8.53
CA GLN A 139 -6.47 11.62 8.07
C GLN A 139 -6.98 10.18 8.20
N SER A 140 -6.55 9.51 9.27
CA SER A 140 -6.72 8.08 9.43
C SER A 140 -8.18 7.66 9.53
N VAL A 141 -9.02 8.44 10.22
CA VAL A 141 -10.46 8.15 10.36
C VAL A 141 -11.16 8.23 9.01
N ALA A 142 -10.99 9.33 8.28
CA ALA A 142 -11.61 9.53 6.96
C ALA A 142 -11.18 8.45 5.95
N ARG A 143 -9.90 8.03 5.99
CA ARG A 143 -9.42 6.91 5.17
C ARG A 143 -10.13 5.59 5.49
N LYS A 144 -10.40 5.31 6.76
CA LYS A 144 -11.12 4.09 7.17
C LYS A 144 -12.59 4.16 6.81
N GLU A 145 -13.21 5.32 6.92
CA GLU A 145 -14.59 5.55 6.47
C GLU A 145 -14.73 5.39 4.96
N ALA A 146 -13.82 5.99 4.17
CA ALA A 146 -13.81 5.80 2.73
C ALA A 146 -13.60 4.32 2.35
N LEU A 147 -12.68 3.62 3.02
CA LEU A 147 -12.46 2.20 2.80
C LEU A 147 -13.69 1.35 3.16
N ALA A 148 -14.34 1.65 4.27
CA ALA A 148 -15.58 0.99 4.69
C ALA A 148 -16.70 1.19 3.67
N SER A 149 -16.87 2.42 3.18
CA SER A 149 -17.85 2.77 2.16
C SER A 149 -17.61 2.00 0.85
N VAL A 150 -16.38 2.04 0.31
CA VAL A 150 -16.05 1.37 -0.96
C VAL A 150 -16.09 -0.15 -0.83
N SER A 151 -15.62 -0.73 0.28
CA SER A 151 -15.61 -2.18 0.50
C SER A 151 -16.95 -2.74 1.00
N LEU A 152 -17.94 -1.87 1.26
CA LEU A 152 -19.25 -2.23 1.82
C LEU A 152 -19.12 -3.04 3.12
N THR A 153 -18.22 -2.59 4.00
CA THR A 153 -17.97 -3.16 5.32
C THR A 153 -18.25 -2.15 6.42
N THR A 154 -18.17 -2.55 7.68
CA THR A 154 -18.21 -1.61 8.80
C THR A 154 -16.88 -0.88 8.95
N VAL A 155 -16.87 0.30 9.57
CA VAL A 155 -15.63 1.04 9.89
C VAL A 155 -14.72 0.21 10.82
N GLU A 156 -15.30 -0.59 11.73
CA GLU A 156 -14.56 -1.55 12.54
C GLU A 156 -13.78 -2.55 11.66
N THR A 157 -14.45 -3.15 10.67
CA THR A 157 -13.80 -4.08 9.74
C THR A 157 -12.76 -3.38 8.85
N ALA A 158 -13.01 -2.14 8.43
CA ALA A 158 -12.04 -1.35 7.67
C ALA A 158 -10.81 -0.98 8.50
N SER A 159 -10.96 -0.83 9.82
CA SER A 159 -9.89 -0.45 10.75
C SER A 159 -9.05 -1.63 11.20
N SER A 160 -9.67 -2.74 11.58
CA SER A 160 -9.04 -3.90 12.21
C SER A 160 -9.07 -5.17 11.37
N GLY A 161 -9.86 -5.20 10.30
CA GLY A 161 -9.99 -6.35 9.43
C GLY A 161 -8.80 -6.56 8.48
N THR A 162 -8.79 -7.73 7.86
CA THR A 162 -7.79 -8.08 6.84
C THR A 162 -8.26 -7.66 5.44
N THR A 163 -7.32 -7.47 4.53
CA THR A 163 -7.60 -7.18 3.12
C THR A 163 -8.54 -8.22 2.50
N SER A 164 -8.39 -9.49 2.85
CA SER A 164 -9.29 -10.55 2.36
C SER A 164 -10.73 -10.37 2.83
N GLN A 165 -10.98 -9.81 4.02
CA GLN A 165 -12.34 -9.52 4.48
C GLN A 165 -12.99 -8.37 3.72
N TRP A 166 -12.20 -7.33 3.35
CA TRP A 166 -12.72 -6.22 2.54
C TRP A 166 -13.12 -6.70 1.14
N LEU A 167 -12.25 -7.48 0.50
CA LEU A 167 -12.53 -8.03 -0.83
C LEU A 167 -13.66 -9.07 -0.79
N ASP A 168 -13.69 -9.90 0.25
CA ASP A 168 -14.72 -10.92 0.43
C ASP A 168 -16.13 -10.30 0.47
N SER A 169 -16.29 -9.17 1.16
CA SER A 169 -17.56 -8.43 1.20
C SER A 169 -18.05 -8.05 -0.20
N LEU A 170 -17.17 -7.55 -1.06
CA LEU A 170 -17.51 -7.17 -2.44
C LEU A 170 -17.80 -8.39 -3.31
N VAL A 171 -16.92 -9.38 -3.27
CA VAL A 171 -17.01 -10.58 -4.12
C VAL A 171 -18.24 -11.41 -3.77
N ILE A 172 -18.58 -11.58 -2.48
CA ILE A 172 -19.79 -12.30 -2.05
C ILE A 172 -21.05 -11.60 -2.58
N ARG A 173 -21.13 -10.28 -2.44
CA ARG A 173 -22.31 -9.50 -2.90
C ARG A 173 -22.48 -9.56 -4.42
N LEU A 174 -21.37 -9.55 -5.16
CA LEU A 174 -21.42 -9.69 -6.61
C LEU A 174 -21.79 -11.14 -7.00
N ALA A 175 -21.25 -12.15 -6.32
CA ALA A 175 -21.59 -13.54 -6.53
C ALA A 175 -23.08 -13.81 -6.33
N ASP A 176 -23.65 -13.29 -5.25
CA ASP A 176 -25.09 -13.38 -4.95
C ASP A 176 -25.94 -12.78 -6.08
N ARG A 177 -25.62 -11.57 -6.52
CA ARG A 177 -26.31 -10.89 -7.65
C ARG A 177 -26.15 -11.61 -8.98
N SER A 178 -25.06 -12.37 -9.14
CA SER A 178 -24.74 -13.13 -10.37
C SER A 178 -25.18 -14.59 -10.29
N ASN A 179 -25.91 -15.01 -9.26
CA ASN A 179 -26.30 -16.39 -8.98
C ASN A 179 -25.10 -17.38 -8.98
N VAL A 180 -23.95 -16.94 -8.47
CA VAL A 180 -22.74 -17.74 -8.32
C VAL A 180 -22.64 -18.23 -6.87
N ALA A 181 -22.52 -19.55 -6.70
CA ALA A 181 -22.35 -20.15 -5.38
C ALA A 181 -21.01 -19.71 -4.73
N VAL A 182 -21.10 -19.22 -3.49
CA VAL A 182 -19.95 -18.80 -2.72
C VAL A 182 -19.30 -19.99 -2.01
N PRO A 183 -18.02 -20.30 -2.27
CA PRO A 183 -17.34 -21.37 -1.57
C PRO A 183 -17.24 -21.11 -0.06
N THR A 184 -17.33 -22.17 0.75
CA THR A 184 -17.11 -22.06 2.20
C THR A 184 -15.63 -21.78 2.51
N THR A 185 -15.38 -21.06 3.61
CA THR A 185 -14.00 -20.93 4.12
C THR A 185 -13.56 -22.25 4.72
N ILE A 186 -12.38 -22.72 4.33
CA ILE A 186 -11.78 -23.95 4.87
C ILE A 186 -10.82 -23.56 5.99
N SER A 187 -11.07 -24.12 7.19
CA SER A 187 -10.19 -23.97 8.34
C SER A 187 -9.07 -25.02 8.28
N GLY A 188 -7.85 -24.64 8.63
CA GLY A 188 -6.70 -25.53 8.78
C GLY A 188 -5.49 -25.18 7.93
N PRO A 189 -4.34 -25.83 8.18
CA PRO A 189 -3.12 -25.55 7.44
C PRO A 189 -3.26 -26.00 5.98
N ARG A 190 -2.98 -25.09 5.04
CA ARG A 190 -2.91 -25.39 3.61
C ARG A 190 -1.45 -25.38 3.16
N ARG A 191 -1.10 -26.28 2.25
CA ARG A 191 0.18 -26.22 1.55
C ARG A 191 0.26 -24.90 0.77
N ARG A 192 1.34 -24.14 1.01
CA ARG A 192 1.70 -22.99 0.17
C ARG A 192 2.57 -23.51 -0.97
N ASP A 193 2.01 -23.60 -2.14
CA ASP A 193 2.83 -23.70 -3.35
C ASP A 193 3.50 -22.34 -3.56
N GLN A 194 4.81 -22.33 -3.75
CA GLN A 194 5.55 -21.11 -4.04
C GLN A 194 5.18 -20.63 -5.45
N ILE A 195 4.45 -19.52 -5.53
CA ILE A 195 4.19 -18.85 -6.80
C ILE A 195 5.44 -18.03 -7.14
N ALA A 196 5.96 -18.22 -8.36
CA ALA A 196 7.07 -17.41 -8.84
C ALA A 196 6.64 -15.94 -8.93
N GLY A 197 7.43 -15.03 -8.34
CA GLY A 197 7.16 -13.60 -8.31
C GLY A 197 7.25 -12.90 -9.68
N GLY A 198 7.16 -11.56 -9.67
CA GLY A 198 7.33 -10.73 -10.85
C GLY A 198 8.73 -10.84 -11.45
N TYR A 199 8.87 -10.39 -12.70
CA TYR A 199 10.16 -10.37 -13.39
C TYR A 199 11.04 -9.23 -12.86
N VAL A 200 12.31 -9.50 -12.70
CA VAL A 200 13.33 -8.48 -12.40
C VAL A 200 14.46 -8.67 -13.40
N HIS A 201 14.65 -7.67 -14.27
CA HIS A 201 15.72 -7.65 -15.25
C HIS A 201 17.10 -7.57 -14.57
N GLU A 202 18.12 -8.13 -15.17
CA GLU A 202 19.48 -7.96 -14.69
C GLU A 202 19.91 -6.52 -14.92
N VAL A 203 20.54 -5.93 -13.89
CA VAL A 203 20.99 -4.55 -13.95
C VAL A 203 22.49 -4.54 -14.12
N GLU A 204 22.99 -3.81 -15.12
CA GLU A 204 24.41 -3.54 -15.25
C GLU A 204 24.88 -2.54 -14.20
N ALA A 205 25.99 -2.86 -13.54
CA ALA A 205 26.62 -1.93 -12.60
C ALA A 205 27.15 -0.67 -13.33
N GLY A 206 26.98 0.48 -12.71
CA GLY A 206 27.51 1.73 -13.20
C GLY A 206 26.48 2.86 -13.28
N MET A 207 26.95 3.97 -13.85
CA MET A 207 26.14 5.18 -14.06
C MET A 207 25.56 5.18 -15.48
N LYS A 208 24.26 5.39 -15.60
CA LYS A 208 23.56 5.56 -16.89
C LYS A 208 22.96 6.95 -16.94
N PRO A 209 23.27 7.76 -17.96
CA PRO A 209 22.66 9.09 -18.12
C PRO A 209 21.26 8.98 -18.76
N TRP A 210 20.42 9.90 -18.43
CA TRP A 210 19.12 10.16 -19.05
C TRP A 210 18.25 8.90 -19.23
N VAL A 211 17.67 8.44 -18.13
CA VAL A 211 16.81 7.26 -18.09
C VAL A 211 15.37 7.67 -17.87
N VAL A 212 14.46 7.18 -18.70
CA VAL A 212 13.02 7.31 -18.52
C VAL A 212 12.46 6.06 -17.86
N VAL A 213 11.48 6.25 -17.00
CA VAL A 213 10.81 5.15 -16.28
C VAL A 213 9.38 5.05 -16.76
N LEU A 214 9.03 3.89 -17.26
CA LEU A 214 7.69 3.50 -17.65
C LEU A 214 7.13 2.56 -16.58
N ASP A 215 5.90 2.78 -16.12
CA ASP A 215 5.23 1.94 -15.14
C ASP A 215 3.94 1.36 -15.70
N PHE A 216 3.61 0.13 -15.32
CA PHE A 216 2.36 -0.49 -15.74
C PHE A 216 1.17 0.05 -14.94
N LYS A 217 0.20 0.60 -15.63
CA LYS A 217 -1.04 1.06 -15.02
C LYS A 217 -1.82 -0.10 -14.40
N SER A 218 -1.79 -0.21 -13.06
CA SER A 218 -2.49 -1.27 -12.32
C SER A 218 -2.26 -2.66 -12.90
N MET A 219 -0.99 -3.05 -13.13
CA MET A 219 -0.59 -4.23 -13.90
C MET A 219 -1.39 -5.50 -13.61
N TYR A 220 -1.48 -5.95 -12.36
CA TYR A 220 -2.19 -7.18 -12.04
C TYR A 220 -3.71 -7.09 -12.27
N PRO A 221 -4.42 -6.03 -11.85
CA PRO A 221 -5.81 -5.81 -12.21
C PRO A 221 -6.04 -5.82 -13.72
N SER A 222 -5.24 -5.10 -14.51
CA SER A 222 -5.36 -5.05 -15.97
C SER A 222 -5.17 -6.41 -16.62
N ILE A 223 -4.18 -7.20 -16.17
CA ILE A 223 -3.97 -8.58 -16.62
C ILE A 223 -5.16 -9.47 -16.29
N MET A 224 -5.71 -9.36 -15.08
CA MET A 224 -6.88 -10.16 -14.67
C MET A 224 -8.11 -9.85 -15.52
N ILE A 225 -8.31 -8.58 -15.84
CA ILE A 225 -9.41 -8.12 -16.71
C ILE A 225 -9.18 -8.61 -18.14
N ALA A 226 -8.03 -8.31 -18.74
CA ALA A 226 -7.75 -8.61 -20.14
C ALA A 226 -7.84 -10.11 -20.46
N ASN A 227 -7.34 -10.95 -19.55
CA ASN A 227 -7.28 -12.39 -19.71
C ASN A 227 -8.42 -13.14 -18.99
N ASN A 228 -9.39 -12.41 -18.46
CA ASN A 228 -10.57 -12.95 -17.77
C ASN A 228 -10.24 -13.95 -16.65
N ILE A 229 -9.18 -13.68 -15.87
CA ILE A 229 -8.65 -14.60 -14.84
C ILE A 229 -9.55 -14.63 -13.62
N CYS A 230 -10.29 -15.72 -13.44
CA CYS A 230 -11.18 -15.93 -12.32
C CYS A 230 -11.40 -17.41 -12.03
N SER A 231 -11.77 -17.76 -10.81
CA SER A 231 -12.22 -19.12 -10.47
C SER A 231 -13.49 -19.54 -11.19
N THR A 232 -14.31 -18.57 -11.61
CA THR A 232 -15.58 -18.82 -12.35
C THR A 232 -15.38 -18.99 -13.85
N THR A 233 -14.22 -18.66 -14.38
CA THR A 233 -13.84 -18.79 -15.79
C THR A 233 -12.74 -19.82 -16.03
N LEU A 234 -12.16 -20.35 -14.96
CA LEU A 234 -11.13 -21.38 -15.03
C LEU A 234 -11.71 -22.67 -15.66
N VAL A 235 -11.16 -23.08 -16.80
CA VAL A 235 -11.53 -24.30 -17.51
C VAL A 235 -10.83 -25.49 -16.86
N ARG A 236 -11.59 -26.52 -16.55
CA ARG A 236 -11.10 -27.74 -15.86
C ARG A 236 -11.10 -28.99 -16.76
N ASP A 237 -11.74 -28.89 -17.89
CA ASP A 237 -11.88 -30.01 -18.83
C ASP A 237 -11.00 -29.82 -20.06
N ASP A 238 -10.61 -30.91 -20.74
CA ASP A 238 -9.81 -30.91 -21.97
C ASP A 238 -10.64 -30.52 -23.22
N SER A 239 -11.60 -29.63 -23.08
CA SER A 239 -12.41 -29.16 -24.21
C SER A 239 -11.51 -28.45 -25.24
N THR A 240 -11.79 -28.72 -26.53
CA THR A 240 -11.00 -28.22 -27.67
C THR A 240 -11.50 -26.90 -28.25
N ASP A 241 -12.32 -26.15 -27.53
CA ASP A 241 -12.91 -24.91 -28.00
C ASP A 241 -11.87 -23.79 -28.09
N GLU A 242 -11.85 -23.03 -29.18
CA GLU A 242 -10.81 -22.06 -29.51
C GLU A 242 -10.93 -20.69 -28.77
N SER A 243 -11.99 -20.49 -27.99
CA SER A 243 -12.32 -19.20 -27.36
C SER A 243 -11.72 -19.00 -25.96
N TYR A 244 -10.54 -19.53 -25.72
CA TYR A 244 -9.88 -19.44 -24.41
C TYR A 244 -8.73 -18.45 -24.38
N SER A 245 -8.59 -17.75 -23.26
CA SER A 245 -7.33 -17.09 -22.88
C SER A 245 -6.42 -18.14 -22.24
N VAL A 246 -5.22 -18.34 -22.78
CA VAL A 246 -4.29 -19.38 -22.35
C VAL A 246 -3.06 -18.77 -21.70
N SER A 247 -2.76 -19.17 -20.46
CA SER A 247 -1.59 -18.69 -19.72
C SER A 247 -0.28 -19.12 -20.43
N PRO A 248 0.72 -18.20 -20.55
CA PRO A 248 1.89 -18.42 -21.40
C PRO A 248 2.76 -19.62 -21.06
N SER A 249 2.79 -20.05 -19.79
CA SER A 249 3.71 -21.12 -19.32
C SER A 249 3.00 -22.32 -18.76
N THR A 250 1.92 -22.13 -17.98
CA THR A 250 1.17 -23.23 -17.37
C THR A 250 0.05 -23.77 -18.26
N GLU A 251 -0.17 -23.14 -19.41
CA GLU A 251 -1.25 -23.49 -20.35
C GLU A 251 -2.64 -23.53 -19.69
N THR A 252 -2.77 -22.84 -18.53
CA THR A 252 -4.04 -22.71 -17.83
C THR A 252 -5.01 -21.91 -18.70
N ARG A 253 -6.22 -22.43 -18.88
CA ARG A 253 -7.24 -21.89 -19.78
C ARG A 253 -8.32 -21.15 -19.00
N TYR A 254 -8.76 -20.02 -19.52
CA TYR A 254 -9.86 -19.22 -19.00
C TYR A 254 -10.85 -18.93 -20.11
N LEU A 255 -12.15 -19.06 -19.85
CA LEU A 255 -13.20 -18.72 -20.79
C LEU A 255 -13.02 -17.30 -21.33
N SER A 256 -13.31 -17.08 -22.61
CA SER A 256 -13.32 -15.74 -23.18
C SER A 256 -14.39 -14.86 -22.52
N LYS A 257 -14.24 -13.54 -22.61
CA LYS A 257 -15.23 -12.58 -22.09
C LYS A 257 -16.58 -12.69 -22.82
N ASP A 258 -16.56 -13.13 -24.09
CA ASP A 258 -17.77 -13.30 -24.92
C ASP A 258 -18.63 -14.44 -24.42
N GLU A 259 -18.03 -15.47 -23.85
CA GLU A 259 -18.78 -16.61 -23.29
C GLU A 259 -19.24 -16.31 -21.85
N ARG A 260 -18.36 -15.80 -21.03
CA ARG A 260 -18.66 -15.45 -19.62
C ARG A 260 -17.66 -14.45 -19.10
N ILE A 261 -18.13 -13.34 -18.58
CA ILE A 261 -17.29 -12.41 -17.81
C ILE A 261 -17.06 -13.01 -16.42
N GLY A 262 -15.80 -13.13 -16.04
CA GLY A 262 -15.40 -13.60 -14.71
C GLY A 262 -15.85 -12.65 -13.60
N LEU A 263 -16.25 -13.22 -12.45
CA LEU A 263 -16.76 -12.45 -11.32
C LEU A 263 -15.76 -11.36 -10.87
N VAL A 264 -14.48 -11.70 -10.77
CA VAL A 264 -13.45 -10.78 -10.34
C VAL A 264 -13.03 -9.79 -11.42
N PRO A 265 -12.80 -10.17 -12.68
CA PRO A 265 -12.62 -9.22 -13.77
C PRO A 265 -13.74 -8.17 -13.83
N HIS A 266 -14.99 -8.59 -13.73
CA HIS A 266 -16.14 -7.67 -13.71
C HIS A 266 -16.07 -6.68 -12.53
N LEU A 267 -15.76 -7.17 -11.32
CA LEU A 267 -15.61 -6.30 -10.15
C LEU A 267 -14.45 -5.32 -10.31
N LEU A 268 -13.33 -5.78 -10.86
CA LEU A 268 -12.16 -4.92 -11.10
C LEU A 268 -12.46 -3.82 -12.14
N GLU A 269 -13.20 -4.14 -13.21
CA GLU A 269 -13.66 -3.14 -14.20
C GLU A 269 -14.54 -2.07 -13.52
N GLN A 270 -15.48 -2.48 -12.67
CA GLN A 270 -16.32 -1.54 -11.91
C GLN A 270 -15.49 -0.66 -10.98
N LEU A 271 -14.51 -1.24 -10.27
CA LEU A 271 -13.62 -0.49 -9.38
C LEU A 271 -12.72 0.48 -10.17
N MET A 272 -12.18 0.07 -11.32
CA MET A 272 -11.40 0.96 -12.18
C MET A 272 -12.24 2.14 -12.65
N GLN A 273 -13.43 1.90 -13.13
CA GLN A 273 -14.37 2.95 -13.55
C GLN A 273 -14.72 3.88 -12.37
N SER A 274 -15.05 3.34 -11.21
CA SER A 274 -15.33 4.11 -10.00
C SER A 274 -14.14 5.01 -9.63
N ARG A 275 -12.92 4.50 -9.73
CA ARG A 275 -11.71 5.28 -9.45
C ARG A 275 -11.56 6.46 -10.40
N GLU A 276 -11.79 6.27 -11.70
CA GLU A 276 -11.70 7.37 -12.67
C GLU A 276 -12.78 8.43 -12.42
N VAL A 277 -13.99 8.03 -12.02
CA VAL A 277 -15.06 8.98 -11.61
C VAL A 277 -14.60 9.81 -10.41
N HIS A 278 -14.05 9.17 -9.36
CA HIS A 278 -13.56 9.89 -8.19
C HIS A 278 -12.37 10.80 -8.51
N LYS A 279 -11.46 10.39 -9.39
CA LYS A 279 -10.33 11.23 -9.85
C LYS A 279 -10.82 12.46 -10.63
N ALA A 280 -11.79 12.29 -11.51
CA ALA A 280 -12.40 13.40 -12.25
C ALA A 280 -13.12 14.38 -11.31
N ALA A 281 -13.88 13.87 -10.34
CA ALA A 281 -14.55 14.67 -9.33
C ALA A 281 -13.55 15.43 -8.44
N LEU A 282 -12.45 14.80 -8.04
CA LEU A 282 -11.34 15.44 -7.32
C LEU A 282 -10.76 16.63 -8.07
N VAL A 283 -10.49 16.45 -9.37
CA VAL A 283 -9.96 17.53 -10.22
C VAL A 283 -10.98 18.69 -10.34
N ALA A 284 -12.26 18.35 -10.49
CA ALA A 284 -13.33 19.34 -10.58
C ALA A 284 -13.48 20.13 -9.26
N ALA A 285 -13.48 19.44 -8.11
CA ALA A 285 -13.57 20.06 -6.80
C ALA A 285 -12.39 21.00 -6.51
N ARG A 286 -11.16 20.58 -6.85
CA ARG A 286 -9.95 21.43 -6.72
C ARG A 286 -10.04 22.69 -7.58
N LYS A 287 -10.58 22.59 -8.80
CA LYS A 287 -10.79 23.75 -9.68
C LYS A 287 -11.86 24.69 -9.16
N ALA A 288 -12.87 24.16 -8.48
CA ALA A 288 -13.95 24.93 -7.86
C ALA A 288 -13.54 25.57 -6.51
N GLY A 289 -12.40 25.19 -5.93
CA GLY A 289 -11.98 25.59 -4.59
C GLY A 289 -12.78 24.92 -3.47
N ASP A 290 -13.44 23.80 -3.76
CA ASP A 290 -14.18 23.01 -2.76
C ASP A 290 -13.23 21.99 -2.12
N ASP A 291 -12.56 22.42 -1.05
CA ASP A 291 -11.58 21.60 -0.34
C ASP A 291 -12.22 20.38 0.35
N ALA A 292 -13.47 20.48 0.79
CA ALA A 292 -14.16 19.39 1.45
C ALA A 292 -14.49 18.26 0.48
N GLU A 293 -15.03 18.59 -0.69
CA GLU A 293 -15.31 17.63 -1.75
C GLU A 293 -14.00 17.05 -2.34
N ALA A 294 -13.00 17.90 -2.57
CA ALA A 294 -11.68 17.46 -3.03
C ALA A 294 -11.07 16.44 -2.07
N PHE A 295 -11.17 16.71 -0.76
CA PHE A 295 -10.70 15.79 0.26
C PHE A 295 -11.46 14.45 0.22
N LEU A 296 -12.80 14.47 0.19
CA LEU A 296 -13.63 13.26 0.13
C LEU A 296 -13.29 12.41 -1.10
N GLN A 297 -13.21 13.03 -2.26
CA GLN A 297 -12.94 12.32 -3.52
C GLN A 297 -11.51 11.75 -3.55
N ASP A 298 -10.55 12.40 -2.91
CA ASP A 298 -9.19 11.86 -2.76
C ASP A 298 -9.15 10.61 -1.88
N GLN A 299 -9.89 10.61 -0.75
CA GLN A 299 -9.97 9.43 0.11
C GLN A 299 -10.67 8.25 -0.59
N LEU A 300 -11.74 8.50 -1.34
CA LEU A 300 -12.48 7.46 -2.07
C LEU A 300 -11.63 6.85 -3.20
N GLN A 301 -10.99 7.67 -4.06
CA GLN A 301 -10.13 7.12 -5.12
C GLN A 301 -8.95 6.32 -4.55
N TYR A 302 -8.42 6.75 -3.40
CA TYR A 302 -7.33 6.04 -2.72
C TYR A 302 -7.79 4.69 -2.14
N ALA A 303 -8.98 4.65 -1.54
CA ALA A 303 -9.58 3.40 -1.03
C ALA A 303 -9.81 2.39 -2.17
N VAL A 304 -10.35 2.84 -3.30
CA VAL A 304 -10.51 2.00 -4.49
C VAL A 304 -9.17 1.46 -4.98
N LYS A 305 -8.12 2.30 -5.03
CA LYS A 305 -6.76 1.88 -5.41
C LYS A 305 -6.22 0.78 -4.49
N ILE A 306 -6.42 0.90 -3.17
CA ILE A 306 -6.00 -0.12 -2.21
C ILE A 306 -6.70 -1.45 -2.50
N LEU A 307 -8.03 -1.43 -2.68
CA LEU A 307 -8.80 -2.64 -2.95
C LEU A 307 -8.35 -3.32 -4.24
N MET A 308 -8.24 -2.58 -5.34
CA MET A 308 -7.81 -3.11 -6.63
C MET A 308 -6.44 -3.79 -6.57
N ASN A 309 -5.45 -3.13 -5.97
CA ASN A 309 -4.09 -3.68 -5.88
C ASN A 309 -3.99 -4.87 -4.93
N SER A 310 -4.98 -5.07 -4.07
CA SER A 310 -5.02 -6.14 -3.10
C SER A 310 -5.52 -7.47 -3.66
N PHE A 311 -6.20 -7.46 -4.81
CA PHE A 311 -6.79 -8.68 -5.39
C PHE A 311 -5.74 -9.76 -5.66
N TYR A 312 -4.62 -9.42 -6.29
CA TYR A 312 -3.56 -10.38 -6.55
C TYR A 312 -3.08 -11.07 -5.27
N GLY A 313 -2.75 -10.30 -4.22
CA GLY A 313 -2.26 -10.85 -2.96
C GLY A 313 -3.26 -11.78 -2.26
N VAL A 314 -4.55 -11.48 -2.38
CA VAL A 314 -5.63 -12.31 -1.83
C VAL A 314 -5.84 -13.56 -2.66
N PHE A 315 -5.83 -13.47 -3.99
CA PHE A 315 -5.97 -14.62 -4.89
C PHE A 315 -4.76 -15.56 -4.88
N ALA A 316 -3.58 -15.03 -4.64
CA ALA A 316 -2.37 -15.82 -4.42
C ALA A 316 -2.33 -16.47 -3.01
N SER A 317 -3.25 -16.10 -2.12
CA SER A 317 -3.32 -16.63 -0.76
C SER A 317 -4.08 -17.97 -0.72
N SER A 318 -3.46 -19.00 -0.16
CA SER A 318 -4.09 -20.31 0.05
C SER A 318 -5.28 -20.30 1.04
N PHE A 319 -5.50 -19.19 1.73
CA PHE A 319 -6.57 -19.04 2.74
C PHE A 319 -7.84 -18.41 2.21
N TYR A 320 -7.79 -17.85 1.00
CA TYR A 320 -8.95 -17.19 0.40
C TYR A 320 -9.90 -18.18 -0.25
N ARG A 321 -11.22 -17.98 -0.09
CA ARG A 321 -12.23 -18.93 -0.55
C ARG A 321 -12.35 -19.08 -2.06
N PHE A 322 -12.11 -18.01 -2.82
CA PHE A 322 -12.16 -18.00 -4.28
C PHE A 322 -10.82 -18.27 -4.95
N THR A 323 -9.81 -18.74 -4.18
CA THR A 323 -8.48 -18.99 -4.73
C THR A 323 -8.39 -20.34 -5.42
N HIS A 324 -7.47 -20.43 -6.37
CA HIS A 324 -6.98 -21.67 -6.96
C HIS A 324 -5.48 -21.52 -7.24
N PRO A 325 -4.64 -22.56 -7.09
CA PRO A 325 -3.20 -22.45 -7.31
C PRO A 325 -2.82 -21.83 -8.66
N HIS A 326 -3.55 -22.18 -9.72
CA HIS A 326 -3.28 -21.66 -11.06
C HIS A 326 -3.62 -20.15 -11.23
N LEU A 327 -4.54 -19.57 -10.43
CA LEU A 327 -4.92 -18.16 -10.60
C LEU A 327 -3.74 -17.22 -10.34
N GLY A 328 -3.10 -17.36 -9.17
CA GLY A 328 -1.96 -16.53 -8.80
C GLY A 328 -0.75 -16.73 -9.72
N ALA A 329 -0.50 -17.99 -10.16
CA ALA A 329 0.56 -18.33 -11.09
C ALA A 329 0.33 -17.67 -12.46
N SER A 330 -0.87 -17.79 -13.02
CA SER A 330 -1.22 -17.20 -14.32
C SER A 330 -1.04 -15.69 -14.33
N ILE A 331 -1.48 -14.97 -13.28
CA ILE A 331 -1.33 -13.52 -13.22
C ILE A 331 0.15 -13.11 -13.32
N THR A 332 1.04 -13.76 -12.57
CA THR A 332 2.47 -13.44 -12.62
C THR A 332 3.15 -13.93 -13.91
N GLU A 333 2.64 -14.97 -14.54
CA GLU A 333 3.14 -15.44 -15.84
C GLU A 333 2.84 -14.43 -16.94
N TRP A 334 1.62 -13.94 -17.05
CA TRP A 334 1.29 -12.88 -18.00
C TRP A 334 2.06 -11.60 -17.72
N ALA A 335 2.23 -11.25 -16.44
CA ALA A 335 3.07 -10.10 -16.07
C ALA A 335 4.51 -10.25 -16.59
N ARG A 336 5.14 -11.39 -16.33
CA ARG A 336 6.48 -11.71 -16.84
C ARG A 336 6.53 -11.74 -18.36
N HIS A 337 5.52 -12.31 -19.01
CA HIS A 337 5.44 -12.36 -20.46
C HIS A 337 5.34 -10.97 -21.06
N ASN A 338 4.43 -10.12 -20.56
CA ASN A 338 4.25 -8.76 -21.06
C ASN A 338 5.52 -7.92 -20.92
N ILE A 339 6.15 -7.96 -19.74
CA ILE A 339 7.41 -7.21 -19.50
C ILE A 339 8.50 -7.69 -20.45
N ARG A 340 8.73 -9.00 -20.58
CA ARG A 340 9.77 -9.53 -21.47
C ARG A 340 9.52 -9.18 -22.92
N THR A 341 8.28 -9.27 -23.38
CA THR A 341 7.90 -8.87 -24.74
C THR A 341 8.19 -7.41 -25.00
N ILE A 342 7.86 -6.52 -24.06
CA ILE A 342 8.11 -5.08 -24.21
C ILE A 342 9.63 -4.81 -24.18
N ILE A 343 10.38 -5.44 -23.27
CA ILE A 343 11.85 -5.30 -23.22
C ILE A 343 12.48 -5.74 -24.54
N SER A 344 12.14 -6.93 -25.05
CA SER A 344 12.67 -7.41 -26.33
C SER A 344 12.36 -6.44 -27.47
N ASN A 345 11.13 -5.96 -27.56
CA ASN A 345 10.74 -5.00 -28.59
C ASN A 345 11.48 -3.65 -28.47
N LEU A 346 11.75 -3.17 -27.25
CA LEU A 346 12.54 -1.96 -27.02
C LEU A 346 13.99 -2.15 -27.50
N GLU A 347 14.62 -3.26 -27.12
CA GLU A 347 16.00 -3.59 -27.48
C GLU A 347 16.17 -3.82 -28.99
N GLU A 348 15.23 -4.50 -29.65
CA GLU A 348 15.18 -4.69 -31.09
C GLU A 348 15.06 -3.36 -31.85
N ASN A 349 14.37 -2.38 -31.27
CA ASN A 349 14.29 -1.01 -31.83
C ASN A 349 15.47 -0.10 -31.43
N GLY A 350 16.50 -0.66 -30.79
CA GLY A 350 17.73 0.05 -30.43
C GLY A 350 17.61 0.91 -29.18
N TYR A 351 16.61 0.70 -28.34
CA TYR A 351 16.44 1.40 -27.05
C TYR A 351 16.97 0.55 -25.89
N PRO A 352 18.13 0.89 -25.29
CA PRO A 352 18.72 0.11 -24.23
C PRO A 352 17.83 0.10 -22.96
N VAL A 353 17.45 -1.08 -22.50
CA VAL A 353 16.77 -1.26 -21.21
C VAL A 353 17.81 -1.44 -20.13
N VAL A 354 17.91 -0.49 -19.20
CA VAL A 354 18.95 -0.47 -18.17
C VAL A 354 18.54 -1.23 -16.90
N TYR A 355 17.22 -1.35 -16.66
CA TYR A 355 16.67 -2.07 -15.52
C TYR A 355 15.16 -2.31 -15.68
N SER A 356 14.63 -3.31 -14.99
CA SER A 356 13.19 -3.52 -14.81
C SER A 356 12.92 -4.19 -13.47
N ASP A 357 11.86 -3.77 -12.80
CA ASP A 357 11.45 -4.34 -11.50
C ASP A 357 9.93 -4.46 -11.41
N THR A 358 9.45 -5.67 -11.55
CA THR A 358 8.05 -6.10 -11.37
C THR A 358 7.07 -5.42 -12.32
N ASP A 359 6.88 -4.12 -12.24
CA ASP A 359 5.90 -3.30 -12.97
C ASP A 359 6.52 -2.07 -13.65
N SER A 360 7.83 -1.86 -13.49
CA SER A 360 8.51 -0.70 -14.07
C SER A 360 9.64 -1.10 -15.04
N ILE A 361 9.83 -0.32 -16.12
CA ILE A 361 10.87 -0.51 -17.12
C ILE A 361 11.66 0.79 -17.23
N PHE A 362 12.98 0.69 -17.10
CA PHE A 362 13.93 1.80 -17.15
C PHE A 362 14.65 1.77 -18.49
N VAL A 363 14.42 2.78 -19.33
CA VAL A 363 14.96 2.83 -20.69
C VAL A 363 15.85 4.05 -20.83
N GLN A 364 17.05 3.86 -21.42
CA GLN A 364 17.96 4.96 -21.68
C GLN A 364 17.42 5.80 -22.85
N ALA A 365 17.24 7.09 -22.61
CA ALA A 365 16.77 8.03 -23.64
C ALA A 365 17.87 8.33 -24.67
N PRO A 366 17.51 8.57 -25.94
CA PRO A 366 18.47 8.91 -27.01
C PRO A 366 18.90 10.39 -26.94
N VAL A 367 19.53 10.72 -25.82
CA VAL A 367 20.09 12.06 -25.56
C VAL A 367 21.57 12.05 -25.94
N ASP A 368 22.09 13.20 -26.37
CA ASP A 368 23.51 13.36 -26.69
C ASP A 368 24.39 12.91 -25.51
N LYS A 369 25.45 12.13 -25.81
CA LYS A 369 26.36 11.58 -24.81
C LYS A 369 27.13 12.65 -24.02
N GLY A 370 27.25 13.86 -24.57
CA GLY A 370 27.89 15.00 -23.92
C GLY A 370 26.95 15.84 -23.04
N ALA A 371 25.63 15.58 -23.05
CA ALA A 371 24.67 16.37 -22.31
C ALA A 371 24.90 16.25 -20.79
N PRO A 372 24.87 17.39 -20.05
CA PRO A 372 25.09 17.39 -18.62
C PRO A 372 23.97 16.65 -17.89
N THR A 373 24.35 15.79 -16.93
CA THR A 373 23.39 15.09 -16.07
C THR A 373 23.04 15.85 -14.78
N LYS A 374 23.91 16.77 -14.37
CA LYS A 374 23.65 17.69 -13.26
C LYS A 374 23.11 19.00 -13.84
N ARG A 375 22.02 19.51 -13.26
CA ARG A 375 21.47 20.80 -13.68
C ARG A 375 22.48 21.91 -13.45
N PRO A 376 22.92 22.63 -14.52
CA PRO A 376 23.80 23.79 -14.39
C PRO A 376 23.04 24.99 -13.82
N ASN A 377 23.78 26.05 -13.43
CA ASN A 377 23.15 27.34 -13.17
C ASN A 377 22.60 27.93 -14.47
N ARG A 378 21.57 28.78 -14.35
CA ARG A 378 20.92 29.37 -15.53
C ARG A 378 21.84 30.24 -16.42
N GLU A 379 22.93 30.72 -15.81
CA GLU A 379 23.94 31.57 -16.49
C GLU A 379 25.06 30.73 -17.14
N ASP A 380 25.10 29.42 -16.89
CA ASP A 380 26.12 28.55 -17.47
C ASP A 380 25.78 28.23 -18.92
N THR A 381 26.78 28.20 -19.79
CA THR A 381 26.65 27.90 -21.22
C THR A 381 26.07 26.52 -21.52
N THR A 382 26.12 25.60 -20.56
CA THR A 382 25.61 24.22 -20.66
C THR A 382 24.16 24.08 -20.18
N PHE A 383 23.51 25.20 -19.78
CA PHE A 383 22.11 25.14 -19.30
C PHE A 383 21.13 24.78 -20.43
N ASP A 384 21.35 25.33 -21.61
CA ASP A 384 20.51 25.04 -22.78
C ASP A 384 20.65 23.59 -23.22
N ASP A 385 21.86 23.02 -23.20
CA ASP A 385 22.13 21.64 -23.54
C ASP A 385 21.44 20.69 -22.53
N TRP A 386 21.46 21.05 -21.24
CA TRP A 386 20.77 20.28 -20.20
C TRP A 386 19.25 20.33 -20.41
N ASN A 387 18.72 21.50 -20.74
CA ASN A 387 17.27 21.68 -20.93
C ASN A 387 16.79 20.93 -22.20
N GLU A 388 17.54 20.98 -23.30
CA GLU A 388 17.26 20.22 -24.52
C GLU A 388 17.27 18.71 -24.26
N ALA A 389 18.26 18.22 -23.50
CA ALA A 389 18.37 16.84 -23.10
C ALA A 389 17.15 16.38 -22.25
N ARG A 390 16.73 17.25 -21.32
CA ARG A 390 15.54 17.01 -20.50
C ARG A 390 14.27 16.92 -21.34
N GLU A 391 14.03 17.90 -22.22
CA GLU A 391 12.85 17.92 -23.11
C GLU A 391 12.84 16.71 -24.08
N THR A 392 13.99 16.31 -24.56
CA THR A 392 14.15 15.12 -25.41
C THR A 392 13.78 13.84 -24.65
N ALA A 393 14.28 13.69 -23.42
CA ALA A 393 13.95 12.55 -22.59
C ALA A 393 12.45 12.50 -22.19
N LEU A 394 11.83 13.66 -21.91
CA LEU A 394 10.41 13.75 -21.61
C LEU A 394 9.54 13.30 -22.79
N ARG A 395 9.80 13.84 -23.99
CA ARG A 395 9.09 13.44 -25.22
C ARG A 395 9.27 11.96 -25.52
N PHE A 396 10.47 11.47 -25.37
CA PHE A 396 10.78 10.06 -25.57
C PHE A 396 9.99 9.15 -24.61
N GLY A 397 9.93 9.48 -23.30
CA GLY A 397 9.17 8.71 -22.34
C GLY A 397 7.67 8.67 -22.64
N GLN A 398 7.08 9.80 -23.06
CA GLN A 398 5.69 9.88 -23.49
C GLN A 398 5.40 9.03 -24.74
N ASP A 399 6.26 9.14 -25.73
CA ASP A 399 6.18 8.39 -27.00
C ASP A 399 6.26 6.87 -26.75
N LEU A 400 7.15 6.44 -25.88
CA LEU A 400 7.27 5.02 -25.52
C LEU A 400 6.03 4.51 -24.78
N ALA A 401 5.50 5.28 -23.82
CA ALA A 401 4.30 4.92 -23.10
C ALA A 401 3.11 4.70 -24.04
N GLU A 402 2.91 5.59 -25.03
CA GLU A 402 1.85 5.45 -26.04
C GLU A 402 2.10 4.26 -26.98
N ARG A 403 3.32 4.14 -27.51
CA ARG A 403 3.68 3.14 -28.52
C ARG A 403 3.61 1.70 -28.02
N TYR A 404 4.00 1.46 -26.78
CA TYR A 404 4.11 0.12 -26.21
C TYR A 404 2.93 -0.27 -25.30
N SER A 405 1.98 0.63 -25.09
CA SER A 405 0.73 0.30 -24.39
C SER A 405 -0.15 -0.62 -25.23
N LYS A 406 -0.70 -1.63 -24.58
CA LYS A 406 -1.70 -2.55 -25.15
C LYS A 406 -2.70 -2.95 -24.08
N GLU A 407 -3.83 -3.52 -24.48
CA GLU A 407 -4.84 -4.05 -23.54
C GLU A 407 -4.21 -5.04 -22.54
N GLY A 408 -4.42 -4.81 -21.25
CA GLY A 408 -3.86 -5.59 -20.16
C GLY A 408 -2.37 -5.35 -19.89
N ALA A 409 -1.75 -4.37 -20.58
CA ALA A 409 -0.37 -3.95 -20.40
C ALA A 409 -0.19 -2.46 -20.74
N GLU A 410 -1.10 -1.62 -20.26
CA GLU A 410 -1.02 -0.19 -20.43
C GLU A 410 0.16 0.38 -19.64
N LEU A 411 0.96 1.22 -20.31
CA LEU A 411 2.12 1.90 -19.74
C LEU A 411 1.81 3.37 -19.45
N GLU A 412 2.29 3.84 -18.31
CA GLU A 412 2.32 5.26 -17.95
C GLU A 412 3.78 5.73 -17.91
N PHE A 413 4.04 6.92 -18.43
CA PHE A 413 5.33 7.58 -18.25
C PHE A 413 5.38 8.16 -16.82
N GLU A 414 6.19 7.56 -15.96
CA GLU A 414 6.22 7.89 -14.51
C GLU A 414 7.23 8.99 -14.19
N THR A 415 8.47 8.86 -14.68
CA THR A 415 9.54 9.80 -14.29
C THR A 415 10.71 9.82 -15.27
N THR A 416 11.48 10.90 -15.21
CA THR A 416 12.76 11.03 -15.91
C THR A 416 13.88 11.23 -14.92
N LEU A 417 14.93 10.44 -15.06
CA LEU A 417 16.16 10.51 -14.30
C LEU A 417 17.27 11.07 -15.17
N SER A 418 17.92 12.18 -14.77
CA SER A 418 19.12 12.66 -15.47
C SER A 418 20.32 11.76 -15.25
N SER A 419 20.37 11.05 -14.14
CA SER A 419 21.34 10.01 -13.85
C SER A 419 20.70 8.85 -13.09
N PHE A 420 21.10 7.64 -13.45
CA PHE A 420 20.72 6.38 -12.77
C PHE A 420 21.98 5.62 -12.42
N PHE A 421 22.10 5.16 -11.19
CA PHE A 421 23.22 4.37 -10.71
C PHE A 421 22.73 3.09 -10.04
N SER A 422 23.39 1.99 -10.38
CA SER A 422 23.26 0.72 -9.68
C SER A 422 24.65 0.06 -9.52
N HIS A 423 24.84 -0.68 -8.44
CA HIS A 423 26.05 -1.50 -8.26
C HIS A 423 25.87 -2.96 -8.75
N GLY A 424 24.83 -3.23 -9.51
CA GLY A 424 24.53 -4.56 -10.08
C GLY A 424 23.61 -5.44 -9.23
N ALA A 425 23.18 -5.01 -8.05
CA ALA A 425 22.23 -5.79 -7.26
C ALA A 425 20.77 -5.38 -7.57
N LYS A 426 19.92 -6.38 -7.73
CA LYS A 426 18.48 -6.20 -7.95
C LYS A 426 17.86 -5.39 -6.81
N LYS A 427 16.93 -4.48 -7.15
CA LYS A 427 16.20 -3.60 -6.21
C LYS A 427 17.08 -2.60 -5.43
N ARG A 428 18.31 -2.33 -5.91
CA ARG A 428 19.23 -1.36 -5.32
C ARG A 428 19.72 -0.39 -6.38
N TYR A 429 19.19 0.84 -6.35
CA TYR A 429 19.55 1.89 -7.28
C TYR A 429 19.31 3.29 -6.71
N VAL A 430 20.00 4.26 -7.30
CA VAL A 430 19.86 5.68 -7.02
C VAL A 430 19.59 6.40 -8.34
N GLY A 431 18.70 7.38 -8.35
CA GLY A 431 18.43 8.20 -9.53
C GLY A 431 18.22 9.66 -9.15
N ARG A 432 18.71 10.58 -9.98
CA ARG A 432 18.38 11.99 -9.87
C ARG A 432 17.16 12.28 -10.72
N VAL A 433 16.02 12.43 -10.10
CA VAL A 433 14.75 12.78 -10.75
C VAL A 433 14.80 14.23 -11.22
N VAL A 434 14.38 14.49 -12.47
CA VAL A 434 14.25 15.83 -13.06
C VAL A 434 12.83 16.12 -13.54
N TRP A 435 11.95 15.12 -13.50
CA TRP A 435 10.53 15.24 -13.75
C TRP A 435 9.80 14.07 -13.05
N PRO A 436 8.60 14.27 -12.45
CA PRO A 436 7.77 15.49 -12.43
C PRO A 436 8.31 16.60 -11.50
N ARG A 437 9.12 16.27 -10.51
CA ARG A 437 9.80 17.26 -9.65
C ARG A 437 11.23 16.78 -9.35
N GLU A 438 12.12 17.74 -9.09
CA GLU A 438 13.51 17.40 -8.79
C GLU A 438 13.63 16.79 -7.40
N GLU A 439 14.13 15.54 -7.33
CA GLU A 439 14.42 14.85 -6.08
C GLU A 439 15.44 13.72 -6.27
N MET A 440 16.00 13.22 -5.19
CA MET A 440 16.84 12.02 -5.19
C MET A 440 16.00 10.79 -4.89
N LEU A 441 15.90 9.89 -5.87
CA LEU A 441 15.27 8.59 -5.73
C LEU A 441 16.29 7.56 -5.23
N ILE A 442 16.11 7.04 -4.02
CA ILE A 442 16.98 6.01 -3.45
C ILE A 442 16.14 4.78 -3.11
N ARG A 443 16.52 3.63 -3.65
CA ARG A 443 15.85 2.35 -3.41
C ARG A 443 16.83 1.28 -2.93
N GLY A 444 16.42 0.52 -1.91
CA GLY A 444 17.10 -0.69 -1.43
C GLY A 444 18.45 -0.49 -0.75
N TYR A 445 18.97 0.73 -0.69
CA TYR A 445 20.21 1.04 0.03
C TYR A 445 19.98 1.26 1.53
N GLU A 446 21.03 1.07 2.31
CA GLU A 446 21.05 1.14 3.76
C GLU A 446 20.58 2.49 4.31
N VAL A 447 20.74 3.58 3.55
CA VAL A 447 20.21 4.93 3.88
C VAL A 447 18.71 4.92 4.19
N ARG A 448 17.96 4.01 3.56
CA ARG A 448 16.50 3.87 3.72
C ARG A 448 16.09 2.74 4.67
N ARG A 449 17.04 2.03 5.27
CA ARG A 449 16.76 0.92 6.18
C ARG A 449 16.59 1.43 7.61
N THR A 450 15.62 0.86 8.30
CA THR A 450 15.33 1.19 9.71
C THR A 450 16.35 0.65 10.70
N ASP A 451 17.13 -0.36 10.27
CA ASP A 451 18.19 -1.01 11.05
C ASP A 451 19.59 -0.42 10.78
N SER A 452 19.69 0.65 10.00
CA SER A 452 20.94 1.35 9.70
C SER A 452 21.32 2.31 10.83
N PHE A 453 22.62 2.37 11.17
CA PHE A 453 23.08 3.32 12.17
C PHE A 453 23.34 4.73 11.59
N ALA A 454 23.15 5.75 12.39
CA ALA A 454 23.09 7.14 11.95
C ALA A 454 24.35 7.63 11.18
N LEU A 455 25.54 7.19 11.56
CA LEU A 455 26.79 7.56 10.88
C LEU A 455 26.80 7.03 9.44
N LEU A 456 26.44 5.75 9.24
CA LEU A 456 26.36 5.15 7.89
C LEU A 456 25.35 5.90 7.02
N THR A 457 24.16 6.18 7.56
CA THR A 457 23.12 6.92 6.84
C THR A 457 23.62 8.29 6.41
N ARG A 458 24.28 9.05 7.30
CA ARG A 458 24.84 10.36 6.97
C ARG A 458 25.90 10.28 5.89
N THR A 459 26.90 9.41 6.08
CA THR A 459 28.00 9.24 5.11
C THR A 459 27.48 8.85 3.71
N MET A 460 26.54 7.91 3.64
CA MET A 460 25.96 7.51 2.35
C MET A 460 25.07 8.58 1.71
N THR A 461 24.53 9.51 2.50
CA THR A 461 23.74 10.63 1.97
C THR A 461 24.63 11.73 1.40
N GLU A 462 25.81 11.92 2.01
CA GLU A 462 26.81 12.90 1.58
C GLU A 462 27.59 12.45 0.32
N MET A 463 27.72 11.16 0.08
CA MET A 463 28.31 10.57 -1.14
C MET A 463 27.40 10.70 -2.35
#